data_dfd79c9a0e632b3345608d7b83eb6d9b
#
_entry.id   dfd79c9a0e632b3345608d7b83eb6d9b
#
_cell.length_a   1.000
_cell.length_b   1.000
_cell.length_c   1.000
_cell.angle_alpha   90.00
_cell.angle_beta   90.00
_cell.angle_gamma   90.00
#
_symmetry.space_group_name_H-M   'P 1'
#
loop_
_entity.id
_entity.type
_entity.pdbx_description
1 polymer ?
#
loop_
_entity_poly.entity_id
_entity_poly.type
_entity_poly.pdbx_seq_one_letter_code
_entity_poly.pdbx_strand_id
1 'polypeptide(L)'
;EDFETQIRDIAARDERIQWAKRVDVDLMARSPVLVWRNATRVRLITAFRKVYGAPETGLLPGEPLICDGIELPLKHRKKRLDLEARGLIKGAQVFYLGPGKRNGFSRLHVMDSEEPNLSAASIIKIEKMGKEEPFIPYAANMGAAFLHGAAVTIHKAQGSQWNTVQVFAPDIFSAARTGLVEAGQHLWKRLAYVAITRAQMRLLWVIRNRISKPSQPLTINDLNNPSQSSD
;
A
#
# COMPACT_ATOMS: atom_id res chain seq x y z
N GLU A 1 -31.26 6.35 -1.06
CA GLU A 1 -30.32 7.38 -1.55
C GLU A 1 -29.04 6.71 -1.98
N ASP A 2 -28.54 7.08 -3.15
CA ASP A 2 -27.34 6.52 -3.73
C ASP A 2 -26.13 7.00 -2.92
N PHE A 3 -25.34 6.05 -2.39
CA PHE A 3 -24.13 6.34 -1.61
C PHE A 3 -23.11 7.20 -2.37
N GLU A 4 -23.04 7.04 -3.70
CA GLU A 4 -22.19 7.86 -4.56
C GLU A 4 -22.61 9.33 -4.54
N THR A 5 -23.91 9.60 -4.55
CA THR A 5 -24.46 10.96 -4.44
C THR A 5 -24.12 11.57 -3.08
N GLN A 6 -24.23 10.82 -1.99
CA GLN A 6 -23.86 11.29 -0.66
C GLN A 6 -22.37 11.65 -0.57
N ILE A 7 -21.46 10.81 -1.08
CA ILE A 7 -20.02 11.13 -1.13
C ILE A 7 -19.76 12.38 -1.96
N ARG A 8 -20.45 12.55 -3.09
CA ARG A 8 -20.31 13.74 -3.95
C ARG A 8 -20.78 15.00 -3.24
N ASP A 9 -21.90 14.92 -2.53
CA ASP A 9 -22.45 16.05 -1.78
C ASP A 9 -21.54 16.45 -0.61
N ILE A 10 -20.92 15.47 0.06
CA ILE A 10 -19.93 15.75 1.11
C ILE A 10 -18.67 16.38 0.48
N ALA A 11 -18.17 15.82 -0.60
CA ALA A 11 -16.99 16.36 -1.31
C ALA A 11 -17.19 17.81 -1.83
N ALA A 12 -18.43 18.18 -2.11
CA ALA A 12 -18.76 19.56 -2.49
C ALA A 12 -18.69 20.57 -1.33
N ARG A 13 -18.71 20.08 -0.07
CA ARG A 13 -18.75 20.90 1.15
C ARG A 13 -17.49 20.79 1.99
N ASP A 14 -16.70 19.75 1.78
CA ASP A 14 -15.50 19.46 2.56
C ASP A 14 -14.32 19.17 1.61
N GLU A 15 -13.37 20.10 1.55
CA GLU A 15 -12.17 20.02 0.70
C GLU A 15 -11.25 18.84 1.03
N ARG A 16 -11.39 18.25 2.21
CA ARG A 16 -10.64 17.05 2.60
C ARG A 16 -11.09 15.81 1.83
N ILE A 17 -12.29 15.85 1.21
CA ILE A 17 -12.83 14.76 0.41
C ILE A 17 -12.83 15.18 -1.06
N GLN A 18 -12.06 14.51 -1.87
CA GLN A 18 -11.90 14.78 -3.28
C GLN A 18 -12.48 13.67 -4.14
N TRP A 19 -13.22 14.08 -5.15
CA TRP A 19 -13.77 13.22 -6.19
C TRP A 19 -12.78 13.09 -7.33
N ALA A 20 -12.09 11.94 -7.46
CA ALA A 20 -11.02 11.75 -8.41
C ALA A 20 -11.43 10.87 -9.60
N LYS A 21 -11.12 11.30 -10.83
CA LYS A 21 -11.38 10.53 -12.05
C LYS A 21 -10.32 9.49 -12.37
N ARG A 22 -9.21 9.48 -11.66
CA ARG A 22 -8.09 8.55 -11.84
C ARG A 22 -7.36 8.33 -10.52
N VAL A 23 -6.70 7.19 -10.42
CA VAL A 23 -5.75 6.92 -9.34
C VAL A 23 -4.53 7.82 -9.55
N ASP A 24 -4.11 8.52 -8.51
CA ASP A 24 -2.89 9.31 -8.50
C ASP A 24 -1.70 8.40 -8.19
N VAL A 25 -0.80 8.26 -9.17
CA VAL A 25 0.34 7.36 -9.07
C VAL A 25 1.43 7.88 -8.14
N ASP A 26 1.61 9.19 -8.06
CA ASP A 26 2.60 9.79 -7.18
C ASP A 26 2.17 9.60 -5.71
N LEU A 27 0.88 9.73 -5.45
CA LEU A 27 0.33 9.41 -4.14
C LEU A 27 0.42 7.90 -3.83
N MET A 28 0.23 7.00 -4.82
CA MET A 28 0.45 5.55 -4.63
C MET A 28 1.87 5.22 -4.16
N ALA A 29 2.85 6.02 -4.55
CA ALA A 29 4.23 5.85 -4.11
C ALA A 29 4.41 6.14 -2.60
N ARG A 30 3.48 6.86 -1.98
CA ARG A 30 3.56 7.29 -0.57
C ARG A 30 2.48 6.69 0.32
N SER A 31 1.33 6.39 -0.24
CA SER A 31 0.17 5.88 0.46
C SER A 31 -0.59 4.90 -0.43
N PRO A 32 -0.97 3.72 0.08
CA PRO A 32 -1.60 2.70 -0.75
C PRO A 32 -2.98 3.13 -1.25
N VAL A 33 -3.34 2.65 -2.44
CA VAL A 33 -4.74 2.64 -2.87
C VAL A 33 -5.48 1.50 -2.16
N LEU A 34 -6.61 1.81 -1.55
CA LEU A 34 -7.45 0.83 -0.88
C LEU A 34 -8.43 0.21 -1.88
N VAL A 35 -8.43 -1.11 -1.97
CA VAL A 35 -9.25 -1.91 -2.88
C VAL A 35 -9.95 -3.03 -2.12
N TRP A 36 -11.03 -3.57 -2.68
CA TRP A 36 -11.67 -4.74 -2.09
C TRP A 36 -11.01 -6.04 -2.55
N ARG A 37 -10.83 -6.22 -3.86
CA ARG A 37 -10.42 -7.51 -4.47
C ARG A 37 -8.92 -7.59 -4.67
N ASN A 38 -8.38 -8.79 -4.41
CA ASN A 38 -6.96 -9.05 -4.64
C ASN A 38 -6.56 -8.87 -6.12
N ALA A 39 -7.41 -9.28 -7.05
CA ALA A 39 -7.17 -9.09 -8.48
C ALA A 39 -7.04 -7.60 -8.86
N THR A 40 -7.85 -6.71 -8.26
CA THR A 40 -7.74 -5.26 -8.44
C THR A 40 -6.42 -4.74 -7.86
N ARG A 41 -6.02 -5.23 -6.69
CA ARG A 41 -4.75 -4.89 -6.04
C ARG A 41 -3.56 -5.22 -6.96
N VAL A 42 -3.49 -6.47 -7.44
CA VAL A 42 -2.41 -6.93 -8.33
C VAL A 42 -2.37 -6.11 -9.63
N ARG A 43 -3.53 -5.82 -10.21
CA ARG A 43 -3.63 -5.01 -11.43
C ARG A 43 -3.10 -3.58 -11.21
N LEU A 44 -3.46 -2.93 -10.11
CA LEU A 44 -3.01 -1.57 -9.80
C LEU A 44 -1.51 -1.54 -9.50
N ILE A 45 -0.97 -2.53 -8.78
CA ILE A 45 0.49 -2.67 -8.56
C ILE A 45 1.22 -2.87 -9.89
N THR A 46 0.70 -3.72 -10.78
CA THR A 46 1.29 -3.93 -12.11
C THR A 46 1.29 -2.64 -12.92
N ALA A 47 0.18 -1.88 -12.89
CA ALA A 47 0.09 -0.60 -13.58
C ALA A 47 1.05 0.44 -12.98
N PHE A 48 1.14 0.55 -11.65
CA PHE A 48 2.09 1.39 -10.93
C PHE A 48 3.52 1.09 -11.38
N ARG A 49 3.94 -0.16 -11.31
CA ARG A 49 5.28 -0.57 -11.68
C ARG A 49 5.60 -0.29 -13.15
N LYS A 50 4.62 -0.49 -14.04
CA LYS A 50 4.76 -0.21 -15.47
C LYS A 50 4.99 1.28 -15.75
N VAL A 51 4.24 2.18 -15.13
CA VAL A 51 4.36 3.63 -15.39
C VAL A 51 5.66 4.22 -14.84
N TYR A 52 6.24 3.60 -13.80
CA TYR A 52 7.58 3.96 -13.30
C TYR A 52 8.71 3.22 -14.01
N GLY A 53 8.42 2.34 -14.97
CA GLY A 53 9.44 1.57 -15.67
C GLY A 53 10.18 0.55 -14.81
N ALA A 54 9.53 0.01 -13.79
CA ALA A 54 10.12 -0.98 -12.91
C ALA A 54 10.44 -2.28 -13.68
N PRO A 55 11.60 -2.91 -13.41
CA PRO A 55 12.00 -4.14 -14.09
C PRO A 55 11.07 -5.30 -13.70
N GLU A 56 10.97 -6.32 -14.55
CA GLU A 56 10.17 -7.51 -14.25
C GLU A 56 10.69 -8.29 -13.03
N THR A 57 12.01 -8.30 -12.86
CA THR A 57 12.73 -9.10 -11.86
C THR A 57 13.52 -8.23 -10.91
N GLY A 58 12.85 -7.42 -10.10
CA GLY A 58 13.51 -6.57 -9.14
C GLY A 58 12.64 -5.40 -8.72
N LEU A 59 13.15 -4.57 -7.86
CA LEU A 59 12.51 -3.36 -7.36
C LEU A 59 13.34 -2.14 -7.72
N LEU A 60 12.66 -1.04 -7.98
CA LEU A 60 13.29 0.27 -8.05
C LEU A 60 13.44 0.84 -6.64
N PRO A 61 14.55 1.54 -6.34
CA PRO A 61 14.63 2.35 -5.13
C PRO A 61 13.45 3.33 -5.04
N GLY A 62 12.81 3.40 -3.87
CA GLY A 62 11.60 4.18 -3.66
C GLY A 62 10.29 3.40 -3.86
N GLU A 63 10.29 2.16 -4.33
CA GLU A 63 9.07 1.36 -4.36
C GLU A 63 8.55 1.11 -2.92
N PRO A 64 7.24 1.36 -2.69
CA PRO A 64 6.63 1.16 -1.39
C PRO A 64 6.39 -0.33 -1.11
N LEU A 65 6.63 -0.72 0.13
CA LEU A 65 6.39 -2.07 0.64
C LEU A 65 5.55 -1.99 1.92
N ILE A 66 4.89 -3.09 2.26
CA ILE A 66 4.22 -3.26 3.55
C ILE A 66 4.75 -4.52 4.20
N CYS A 67 5.17 -4.40 5.45
CA CYS A 67 5.63 -5.54 6.24
C CYS A 67 4.45 -6.48 6.51
N ASP A 68 4.56 -7.75 6.09
CA ASP A 68 3.55 -8.80 6.32
C ASP A 68 3.89 -9.66 7.55
N GLY A 69 5.03 -9.39 8.17
CA GLY A 69 5.52 -10.05 9.38
C GLY A 69 6.99 -10.45 9.28
N ILE A 70 7.49 -11.07 10.34
CA ILE A 70 8.88 -11.55 10.42
C ILE A 70 8.86 -13.08 10.48
N GLU A 71 9.37 -13.71 9.45
CA GLU A 71 9.48 -15.16 9.31
C GLU A 71 10.88 -15.62 9.78
N LEU A 72 11.05 -15.73 11.09
CA LEU A 72 12.29 -16.20 11.72
C LEU A 72 11.98 -17.35 12.70
N PRO A 73 12.80 -18.43 12.72
CA PRO A 73 12.69 -19.48 13.72
C PRO A 73 12.84 -18.97 15.15
N LEU A 74 12.27 -19.68 16.12
CA LEU A 74 12.30 -19.31 17.55
C LEU A 74 13.73 -19.10 18.09
N LYS A 75 14.73 -19.85 17.59
CA LYS A 75 16.14 -19.66 17.93
C LYS A 75 16.69 -18.27 17.58
N HIS A 76 16.02 -17.53 16.72
CA HIS A 76 16.37 -16.15 16.32
C HIS A 76 15.47 -15.09 16.98
N ARG A 77 14.83 -15.41 18.10
CA ARG A 77 13.93 -14.49 18.83
C ARG A 77 14.54 -13.11 19.09
N LYS A 78 15.81 -13.06 19.51
CA LYS A 78 16.50 -11.78 19.77
C LYS A 78 16.57 -10.91 18.53
N LYS A 79 16.91 -11.48 17.37
CA LYS A 79 16.93 -10.77 16.08
C LYS A 79 15.56 -10.29 15.66
N ARG A 80 14.51 -11.08 15.87
CA ARG A 80 13.13 -10.70 15.62
C ARG A 80 12.73 -9.48 16.44
N LEU A 81 13.00 -9.51 17.77
CA LEU A 81 12.69 -8.39 18.66
C LEU A 81 13.46 -7.12 18.28
N ASP A 82 14.71 -7.23 17.84
CA ASP A 82 15.48 -6.10 17.33
C ASP A 82 14.83 -5.46 16.09
N LEU A 83 14.41 -6.27 15.14
CA LEU A 83 13.72 -5.77 13.94
C LEU A 83 12.35 -5.13 14.28
N GLU A 84 11.59 -5.74 15.19
CA GLU A 84 10.31 -5.21 15.67
C GLU A 84 10.51 -3.88 16.42
N ALA A 85 11.53 -3.77 17.27
CA ALA A 85 11.90 -2.54 17.97
C ALA A 85 12.28 -1.39 16.99
N ARG A 86 12.82 -1.74 15.83
CA ARG A 86 13.11 -0.78 14.74
C ARG A 86 11.93 -0.51 13.82
N GLY A 87 10.72 -0.87 14.23
CA GLY A 87 9.48 -0.56 13.51
C GLY A 87 9.06 -1.57 12.44
N LEU A 88 9.79 -2.68 12.23
CA LEU A 88 9.35 -3.74 11.32
C LEU A 88 8.26 -4.61 11.97
N ILE A 89 7.09 -4.04 12.10
CA ILE A 89 5.89 -4.73 12.59
C ILE A 89 4.91 -4.97 11.43
N LYS A 90 4.00 -5.90 11.61
CA LYS A 90 2.97 -6.19 10.60
C LYS A 90 2.14 -4.94 10.29
N GLY A 91 2.05 -4.61 9.00
CA GLY A 91 1.36 -3.41 8.50
C GLY A 91 2.26 -2.17 8.39
N ALA A 92 3.50 -2.20 8.88
CA ALA A 92 4.43 -1.08 8.74
C ALA A 92 4.70 -0.77 7.27
N GLN A 93 4.66 0.52 6.93
CA GLN A 93 5.04 1.02 5.62
C GLN A 93 6.55 1.15 5.52
N VAL A 94 7.10 0.65 4.45
CA VAL A 94 8.54 0.57 4.23
C VAL A 94 8.84 0.95 2.78
N PHE A 95 9.98 1.58 2.54
CA PHE A 95 10.46 1.88 1.18
C PHE A 95 11.73 1.09 0.89
N TYR A 96 11.76 0.51 -0.29
CA TYR A 96 12.94 -0.18 -0.78
C TYR A 96 14.01 0.83 -1.20
N LEU A 97 15.22 0.71 -0.65
CA LEU A 97 16.35 1.59 -0.96
C LEU A 97 17.37 0.94 -1.91
N GLY A 98 17.30 -0.37 -2.06
CA GLY A 98 18.24 -1.13 -2.89
C GLY A 98 18.65 -2.46 -2.24
N PRO A 99 19.47 -3.26 -2.95
CA PRO A 99 20.00 -4.51 -2.42
C PRO A 99 20.92 -4.24 -1.23
N GLY A 100 20.92 -5.16 -0.27
CA GLY A 100 21.86 -5.18 0.84
C GLY A 100 23.21 -5.72 0.44
N LYS A 101 24.19 -5.66 1.35
CA LYS A 101 25.55 -6.21 1.14
C LYS A 101 25.57 -7.75 1.02
N ARG A 102 24.59 -8.42 1.58
CA ARG A 102 24.46 -9.89 1.55
C ARG A 102 23.32 -10.28 0.62
N ASN A 103 23.46 -11.39 -0.07
CA ASN A 103 22.37 -11.93 -0.89
C ASN A 103 21.13 -12.19 -0.03
N GLY A 104 19.94 -11.87 -0.54
CA GLY A 104 18.68 -11.96 0.19
C GLY A 104 18.45 -10.84 1.20
N PHE A 105 19.35 -9.87 1.34
CA PHE A 105 19.17 -8.68 2.18
C PHE A 105 18.72 -7.49 1.32
N SER A 106 17.87 -6.66 1.90
CA SER A 106 17.46 -5.38 1.32
C SER A 106 17.79 -4.24 2.26
N ARG A 107 18.17 -3.11 1.69
CA ARG A 107 18.21 -1.83 2.40
C ARG A 107 16.81 -1.24 2.36
N LEU A 108 16.32 -0.82 3.49
CA LEU A 108 14.94 -0.43 3.70
C LEU A 108 14.90 0.88 4.49
N HIS A 109 13.87 1.69 4.22
CA HIS A 109 13.50 2.83 5.03
C HIS A 109 12.13 2.55 5.66
N VAL A 110 12.09 2.48 6.98
CA VAL A 110 10.86 2.21 7.75
C VAL A 110 10.24 3.54 8.13
N MET A 111 9.00 3.78 7.70
CA MET A 111 8.28 5.01 8.05
C MET A 111 8.04 5.09 9.56
N ASP A 112 8.06 6.31 10.07
CA ASP A 112 7.79 6.65 11.48
C ASP A 112 8.71 5.95 12.50
N SER A 113 9.90 5.47 12.06
CA SER A 113 10.93 4.91 12.93
C SER A 113 11.97 5.97 13.30
N GLU A 114 12.45 5.96 14.53
CA GLU A 114 13.56 6.84 14.98
C GLU A 114 14.84 6.56 14.21
N GLU A 115 15.09 5.28 13.88
CA GLU A 115 16.19 4.84 13.02
C GLU A 115 15.64 4.22 11.72
N PRO A 116 15.18 5.03 10.77
CA PRO A 116 14.39 4.54 9.62
C PRO A 116 15.18 3.64 8.67
N ASN A 117 16.49 3.83 8.55
CA ASN A 117 17.32 3.11 7.59
C ASN A 117 17.90 1.84 8.21
N LEU A 118 17.56 0.69 7.64
CA LEU A 118 18.09 -0.60 8.08
C LEU A 118 18.38 -1.54 6.92
N SER A 119 19.15 -2.59 7.18
CA SER A 119 19.35 -3.70 6.25
C SER A 119 18.88 -5.00 6.90
N ALA A 120 17.97 -5.69 6.25
CA ALA A 120 17.39 -6.93 6.75
C ALA A 120 17.30 -8.01 5.67
N ALA A 121 17.38 -9.27 6.08
CA ALA A 121 16.99 -10.38 5.22
C ALA A 121 15.51 -10.22 4.87
N SER A 122 15.17 -10.21 3.59
CA SER A 122 13.86 -9.80 3.10
C SER A 122 13.27 -10.83 2.15
N ILE A 123 12.01 -11.19 2.42
CA ILE A 123 11.18 -12.01 1.53
C ILE A 123 10.18 -11.06 0.89
N ILE A 124 10.42 -10.64 -0.34
CA ILE A 124 9.57 -9.66 -1.03
C ILE A 124 8.71 -10.37 -2.05
N LYS A 125 7.39 -10.38 -1.81
CA LYS A 125 6.40 -11.07 -2.64
C LYS A 125 5.69 -10.05 -3.53
N ILE A 126 5.93 -10.11 -4.84
CA ILE A 126 5.22 -9.29 -5.84
C ILE A 126 4.39 -10.21 -6.71
N GLU A 127 3.09 -10.17 -6.51
CA GLU A 127 2.14 -10.93 -7.31
C GLU A 127 2.05 -10.37 -8.72
N LYS A 128 1.98 -11.26 -9.71
CA LYS A 128 1.77 -10.93 -11.11
C LYS A 128 0.42 -11.42 -11.58
N MET A 129 -0.20 -10.68 -12.49
CA MET A 129 -1.47 -11.09 -13.09
C MET A 129 -1.31 -12.42 -13.84
N GLY A 130 -2.27 -13.32 -13.62
CA GLY A 130 -2.31 -14.63 -14.28
C GLY A 130 -1.24 -15.62 -13.80
N LYS A 131 -0.54 -15.33 -12.69
CA LYS A 131 0.39 -16.27 -12.03
C LYS A 131 -0.13 -16.60 -10.64
N GLU A 132 -0.12 -17.88 -10.30
CA GLU A 132 -0.58 -18.34 -8.99
C GLU A 132 0.43 -18.02 -7.89
N GLU A 133 1.73 -18.10 -8.19
CA GLU A 133 2.79 -17.83 -7.23
C GLU A 133 3.33 -16.40 -7.37
N PRO A 134 3.54 -15.71 -6.24
CA PRO A 134 4.16 -14.39 -6.26
C PRO A 134 5.62 -14.51 -6.69
N PHE A 135 6.08 -13.54 -7.46
CA PHE A 135 7.49 -13.38 -7.77
C PHE A 135 8.24 -12.91 -6.52
N ILE A 136 9.35 -13.59 -6.20
CA ILE A 136 10.25 -13.25 -5.10
C ILE A 136 11.55 -12.71 -5.69
N PRO A 137 11.76 -11.36 -5.72
CA PRO A 137 12.93 -10.77 -6.37
C PRO A 137 14.25 -11.04 -5.64
N TYR A 138 14.19 -11.40 -4.36
CA TYR A 138 15.36 -11.69 -3.53
C TYR A 138 15.14 -12.96 -2.72
N ALA A 139 15.99 -13.94 -2.93
CA ALA A 139 15.88 -15.25 -2.31
C ALA A 139 16.43 -15.26 -0.87
N ALA A 140 15.67 -14.74 0.07
CA ALA A 140 15.88 -15.02 1.47
C ALA A 140 14.87 -16.08 1.93
N ASN A 141 15.34 -17.17 2.53
CA ASN A 141 14.46 -18.21 3.06
C ASN A 141 13.85 -17.82 4.42
N MET A 142 14.42 -16.82 5.08
CA MET A 142 14.00 -16.35 6.41
C MET A 142 14.31 -14.87 6.54
N GLY A 143 13.40 -14.11 7.10
CA GLY A 143 13.58 -12.66 7.31
C GLY A 143 12.28 -11.92 7.48
N ALA A 144 12.29 -10.64 7.22
CA ALA A 144 11.08 -9.84 7.14
C ALA A 144 10.38 -10.08 5.80
N ALA A 145 9.09 -10.39 5.86
CA ALA A 145 8.26 -10.62 4.68
C ALA A 145 7.55 -9.30 4.28
N PHE A 146 7.53 -9.02 3.00
CA PHE A 146 6.93 -7.80 2.45
C PHE A 146 6.01 -8.11 1.28
N LEU A 147 4.92 -7.34 1.20
CA LEU A 147 4.08 -7.20 0.02
C LEU A 147 4.32 -5.83 -0.61
N HIS A 148 4.03 -5.70 -1.90
CA HIS A 148 4.10 -4.40 -2.55
C HIS A 148 3.05 -3.44 -1.98
N GLY A 149 3.47 -2.21 -1.60
CA GLY A 149 2.68 -1.27 -0.83
C GLY A 149 1.84 -0.27 -1.65
N ALA A 150 1.94 -0.23 -2.98
CA ALA A 150 1.20 0.75 -3.79
C ALA A 150 -0.33 0.54 -3.77
N ALA A 151 -0.80 -0.67 -3.50
CA ALA A 151 -2.21 -0.97 -3.30
C ALA A 151 -2.38 -2.07 -2.24
N VAL A 152 -3.41 -1.95 -1.41
CA VAL A 152 -3.71 -2.84 -0.29
C VAL A 152 -5.21 -3.14 -0.27
N THR A 153 -5.58 -4.36 0.12
CA THR A 153 -6.99 -4.66 0.34
C THR A 153 -7.49 -3.97 1.62
N ILE A 154 -8.74 -3.51 1.59
CA ILE A 154 -9.39 -2.84 2.73
C ILE A 154 -9.28 -3.68 4.01
N HIS A 155 -9.38 -5.02 3.89
CA HIS A 155 -9.23 -5.93 5.03
C HIS A 155 -7.81 -5.89 5.64
N LYS A 156 -6.76 -5.84 4.80
CA LYS A 156 -5.37 -5.73 5.28
C LYS A 156 -5.03 -4.32 5.80
N ALA A 157 -5.77 -3.30 5.37
CA ALA A 157 -5.60 -1.93 5.84
C ALA A 157 -6.18 -1.68 7.24
N GLN A 158 -6.92 -2.64 7.81
CA GLN A 158 -7.44 -2.53 9.18
C GLN A 158 -6.30 -2.41 10.19
N GLY A 159 -6.42 -1.42 11.09
CA GLY A 159 -5.37 -1.11 12.07
C GLY A 159 -4.32 -0.10 11.58
N SER A 160 -4.26 0.19 10.28
CA SER A 160 -3.37 1.20 9.71
C SER A 160 -4.13 2.47 9.35
N GLN A 161 -3.44 3.62 9.33
CA GLN A 161 -3.97 4.91 8.90
C GLN A 161 -2.91 5.67 8.12
N TRP A 162 -3.34 6.57 7.23
CA TRP A 162 -2.47 7.41 6.42
C TRP A 162 -3.03 8.83 6.35
N ASN A 163 -2.18 9.81 6.23
CA ASN A 163 -2.63 11.20 6.10
C ASN A 163 -3.59 11.37 4.92
N THR A 164 -3.24 10.82 3.78
CA THR A 164 -4.09 10.84 2.58
C THR A 164 -4.32 9.41 2.09
N VAL A 165 -5.55 9.08 1.76
CA VAL A 165 -5.94 7.75 1.27
C VAL A 165 -6.68 7.87 -0.04
N GLN A 166 -6.38 7.00 -0.99
CA GLN A 166 -7.16 6.79 -2.19
C GLN A 166 -8.03 5.55 -2.03
N VAL A 167 -9.34 5.69 -2.19
CA VAL A 167 -10.28 4.56 -2.18
C VAL A 167 -10.74 4.28 -3.61
N PHE A 168 -10.55 3.05 -4.07
CA PHE A 168 -10.94 2.63 -5.41
C PHE A 168 -12.43 2.26 -5.45
N ALA A 169 -13.28 3.24 -5.70
CA ALA A 169 -14.73 3.12 -5.69
C ALA A 169 -15.31 2.04 -6.62
N PRO A 170 -14.74 1.74 -7.82
CA PRO A 170 -15.25 0.65 -8.65
C PRO A 170 -15.33 -0.71 -7.96
N ASP A 171 -14.45 -0.98 -7.00
CA ASP A 171 -14.51 -2.19 -6.19
C ASP A 171 -15.64 -2.16 -5.17
N ILE A 172 -15.91 -1.00 -4.55
CA ILE A 172 -17.05 -0.80 -3.64
C ILE A 172 -18.37 -0.98 -4.41
N PHE A 173 -18.46 -0.41 -5.62
CA PHE A 173 -19.64 -0.59 -6.49
C PHE A 173 -19.79 -2.06 -6.93
N SER A 174 -18.69 -2.77 -7.17
CA SER A 174 -18.75 -4.20 -7.45
C SER A 174 -19.30 -4.98 -6.26
N ALA A 175 -18.87 -4.67 -5.04
CA ALA A 175 -19.40 -5.27 -3.82
C ALA A 175 -20.90 -4.95 -3.63
N ALA A 176 -21.32 -3.72 -3.94
CA ALA A 176 -22.74 -3.35 -3.86
C ALA A 176 -23.61 -4.17 -4.81
N ARG A 177 -23.12 -4.43 -6.03
CA ARG A 177 -23.84 -5.25 -7.01
C ARG A 177 -23.98 -6.73 -6.65
N THR A 178 -23.13 -7.25 -5.77
CA THR A 178 -23.26 -8.63 -5.29
C THR A 178 -24.45 -8.83 -4.36
N GLY A 179 -24.95 -7.75 -3.73
CA GLY A 179 -25.98 -7.82 -2.71
C GLY A 179 -25.56 -8.53 -1.40
N LEU A 180 -24.29 -8.90 -1.27
CA LEU A 180 -23.80 -9.64 -0.11
C LEU A 180 -24.04 -8.87 1.20
N VAL A 181 -24.54 -9.61 2.18
CA VAL A 181 -24.78 -9.15 3.55
C VAL A 181 -23.90 -9.97 4.48
N GLU A 182 -23.14 -9.29 5.34
CA GLU A 182 -22.32 -9.89 6.39
C GLU A 182 -22.65 -9.24 7.74
N ALA A 183 -22.87 -10.04 8.76
CA ALA A 183 -23.24 -9.58 10.10
C ALA A 183 -24.42 -8.57 10.09
N GLY A 184 -25.44 -8.82 9.25
CA GLY A 184 -26.64 -7.98 9.17
C GLY A 184 -26.48 -6.67 8.38
N GLN A 185 -25.33 -6.41 7.78
CA GLN A 185 -25.08 -5.20 6.98
C GLN A 185 -24.58 -5.56 5.57
N HIS A 186 -24.92 -4.73 4.59
CA HIS A 186 -24.38 -4.88 3.25
C HIS A 186 -22.85 -4.75 3.27
N LEU A 187 -22.18 -5.70 2.63
CA LEU A 187 -20.71 -5.77 2.57
C LEU A 187 -20.10 -4.45 2.09
N TRP A 188 -20.65 -3.84 1.05
CA TRP A 188 -20.13 -2.59 0.49
C TRP A 188 -20.14 -1.43 1.50
N LYS A 189 -21.16 -1.36 2.39
CA LYS A 189 -21.21 -0.33 3.44
C LYS A 189 -20.07 -0.49 4.44
N ARG A 190 -19.80 -1.73 4.85
CA ARG A 190 -18.68 -2.05 5.75
C ARG A 190 -17.34 -1.73 5.10
N LEU A 191 -17.16 -2.12 3.83
CA LEU A 191 -15.94 -1.84 3.07
C LEU A 191 -15.72 -0.32 2.94
N ALA A 192 -16.76 0.44 2.56
CA ALA A 192 -16.69 1.88 2.43
C ALA A 192 -16.35 2.54 3.77
N TYR A 193 -17.01 2.15 4.86
CA TYR A 193 -16.74 2.67 6.19
C TYR A 193 -15.29 2.43 6.62
N VAL A 194 -14.81 1.18 6.52
CA VAL A 194 -13.43 0.84 6.87
C VAL A 194 -12.44 1.63 6.01
N ALA A 195 -12.65 1.72 4.71
CA ALA A 195 -11.76 2.43 3.80
C ALA A 195 -11.68 3.93 4.12
N ILE A 196 -12.81 4.60 4.33
CA ILE A 196 -12.89 6.04 4.63
C ILE A 196 -12.18 6.36 5.95
N THR A 197 -12.39 5.51 6.97
CA THR A 197 -11.79 5.71 8.30
C THR A 197 -10.27 5.45 8.34
N ARG A 198 -9.64 5.08 7.23
CA ARG A 198 -8.17 4.98 7.14
C ARG A 198 -7.50 6.33 6.84
N ALA A 199 -8.25 7.31 6.33
CA ALA A 199 -7.75 8.65 6.07
C ALA A 199 -7.74 9.49 7.36
N GLN A 200 -6.61 10.10 7.69
CA GLN A 200 -6.49 11.04 8.80
C GLN A 200 -6.84 12.47 8.38
N MET A 201 -6.40 12.91 7.21
CA MET A 201 -6.52 14.28 6.74
C MET A 201 -7.30 14.40 5.43
N ARG A 202 -7.02 13.55 4.44
CA ARG A 202 -7.58 13.68 3.09
C ARG A 202 -8.01 12.35 2.52
N LEU A 203 -9.13 12.35 1.81
CA LEU A 203 -9.70 11.19 1.12
C LEU A 203 -9.88 11.50 -0.37
N LEU A 204 -9.30 10.69 -1.24
CA LEU A 204 -9.60 10.69 -2.66
C LEU A 204 -10.53 9.50 -2.99
N TRP A 205 -11.74 9.80 -3.41
CA TRP A 205 -12.71 8.82 -3.87
C TRP A 205 -12.56 8.63 -5.38
N VAL A 206 -11.86 7.57 -5.77
CA VAL A 206 -11.50 7.33 -7.18
C VAL A 206 -12.58 6.55 -7.89
N ILE A 207 -13.24 7.17 -8.87
CA ILE A 207 -14.43 6.61 -9.54
C ILE A 207 -14.15 5.82 -10.82
N ARG A 208 -12.95 5.93 -11.40
CA ARG A 208 -12.61 5.26 -12.66
C ARG A 208 -11.34 4.43 -12.56
N ASN A 209 -11.29 3.36 -13.36
CA ASN A 209 -10.16 2.48 -13.48
C ASN A 209 -9.09 3.05 -14.42
N ARG A 210 -8.53 4.18 -14.05
CA ARG A 210 -7.40 4.83 -14.75
C ARG A 210 -6.37 5.26 -13.74
N ILE A 211 -5.10 5.21 -14.13
CA ILE A 211 -3.97 5.68 -13.34
C ILE A 211 -3.37 6.93 -14.01
N SER A 212 -2.88 7.88 -13.23
CA SER A 212 -2.16 9.04 -13.74
C SER A 212 -0.80 8.63 -14.32
N LYS A 213 -0.15 9.56 -15.03
CA LYS A 213 1.29 9.45 -15.29
C LYS A 213 2.04 9.98 -14.08
N PRO A 214 3.23 9.44 -13.76
CA PRO A 214 4.06 9.99 -12.70
C PRO A 214 4.53 11.41 -13.07
N SER A 215 4.55 12.31 -12.09
CA SER A 215 5.08 13.67 -12.26
C SER A 215 6.60 13.69 -12.18
N GLN A 216 7.19 12.73 -11.47
CA GLN A 216 8.62 12.59 -11.26
C GLN A 216 9.01 11.11 -11.10
N PRO A 217 10.26 10.72 -11.30
CA PRO A 217 10.75 9.39 -10.97
C PRO A 217 10.54 9.06 -9.49
N LEU A 218 10.48 7.77 -9.15
CA LEU A 218 10.53 7.35 -7.76
C LEU A 218 11.81 7.87 -7.12
N THR A 219 11.70 8.51 -5.98
CA THR A 219 12.82 9.10 -5.26
C THR A 219 12.76 8.71 -3.79
N ILE A 220 13.95 8.59 -3.18
CA ILE A 220 14.13 8.33 -1.76
C ILE A 220 14.53 9.60 -0.99
N ASN A 221 14.84 10.69 -1.70
CA ASN A 221 15.33 11.92 -1.08
C ASN A 221 14.27 12.60 -0.20
N ASP A 222 13.00 12.48 -0.57
CA ASP A 222 11.88 13.10 0.16
C ASP A 222 11.42 12.28 1.38
N LEU A 223 11.91 11.05 1.55
CA LEU A 223 11.54 10.20 2.68
C LEU A 223 12.07 10.76 4.02
N ASN A 224 13.15 11.52 3.98
CA ASN A 224 13.78 12.11 5.17
C ASN A 224 13.21 13.50 5.54
N ASN A 225 12.26 14.06 4.76
CA ASN A 225 11.63 15.36 5.01
C ASN A 225 10.09 15.23 4.97
N PRO A 226 9.44 14.83 6.07
CA PRO A 226 7.97 14.73 6.13
C PRO A 226 7.25 16.10 6.12
N SER A 227 7.97 17.21 6.12
CA SER A 227 7.42 18.56 6.31
C SER A 227 7.24 19.40 5.02
N GLN A 228 7.41 18.83 3.81
CA GLN A 228 7.22 19.57 2.55
C GLN A 228 6.18 18.95 1.61
N SER A 229 5.10 18.40 2.14
CA SER A 229 3.92 18.06 1.34
C SER A 229 2.72 18.86 1.83
N SER A 230 2.82 20.18 1.75
CA SER A 230 1.70 21.10 1.88
C SER A 230 2.04 22.33 1.07
N ASP A 231 1.40 22.40 -0.09
CA ASP A 231 0.68 23.59 -0.58
C ASP A 231 -0.20 23.16 -1.76
#